data_f7604f81ecb7b619eb8b86b6d54fc887
#
_entry.id   f7604f81ecb7b619eb8b86b6d54fc887
#
_cell.length_a   1.000
_cell.length_b   1.000
_cell.length_c   1.000
_cell.angle_alpha   90.00
_cell.angle_beta   90.00
_cell.angle_gamma   90.00
#
_symmetry.space_group_name_H-M   'P 1'
#
loop_
_entity.id
_entity.type
_entity.pdbx_description
1 polymer ?
#
loop_
_entity_poly.entity_id
_entity_poly.type
_entity_poly.pdbx_seq_one_letter_code
_entity_poly.pdbx_strand_id
1 'polypeptide(L)'
;MNRIFLTFCASFIALSSFAGGLLTNTNQNATFLRNPARDAAIAIDGVYSNPAGIAFLEKGFHLSLSWQAAFQKRQITSNFTPYLLGGDTDGSKYFEGVSTAPVIPSVQAAYVINDKWSISAQFAVGGGGGKCEFEQGLPMFEKLVYSNLATGAAQNNGALKSYSLNQTLIGEQYFYGFQLGGTYKINNNVSIFAGARGVLANCSYTGAITNIKGVIAIQHPIAGPMEVPAQGDDLTLDCSQSGFGVIPIIGVDVNLGKLNLAAKYEFRTKLNLENESNNSANVDALMPAYANGAKVRSDIPGILTLGAQYSILPSVRVAAGFHYYWDKDAKGTAIKDGDNTWEALLGVEWDINDKWLVSAGAQRTQYGFKDSDMSDLNFNINSTAFCIGGAYKFNDRMKLNIGYMHSFYGEHNVEGAAAGMNDLYTRKNDVIGASFDIKF
;
A
#
# COMPACT_ATOMS: atom_id res chain seq x y z
N MET A 1 38.15 15.00 28.68
CA MET A 1 37.01 15.39 27.82
C MET A 1 35.91 14.36 28.08
N ASN A 2 34.94 14.71 28.92
CA ASN A 2 33.84 13.80 29.23
C ASN A 2 32.85 13.82 28.04
N ARG A 3 32.74 12.67 27.35
CA ARG A 3 31.70 12.47 26.36
C ARG A 3 30.40 12.17 27.11
N ILE A 4 29.34 12.91 26.80
CA ILE A 4 28.01 12.64 27.33
C ILE A 4 27.43 11.52 26.46
N PHE A 5 27.34 10.30 27.02
CA PHE A 5 26.63 9.19 26.40
C PHE A 5 25.14 9.35 26.69
N LEU A 6 24.36 9.44 25.63
CA LEU A 6 22.90 9.57 25.69
C LEU A 6 22.27 8.19 25.70
N THR A 7 21.63 7.83 26.79
CA THR A 7 20.75 6.65 26.85
C THR A 7 19.41 7.03 26.25
N PHE A 8 19.04 6.37 25.16
CA PHE A 8 17.77 6.61 24.50
C PHE A 8 16.61 6.18 25.41
N CYS A 9 15.76 7.12 25.81
CA CYS A 9 14.51 6.81 26.52
C CYS A 9 13.49 6.26 25.54
N ALA A 10 13.07 5.01 25.78
CA ALA A 10 12.10 4.30 24.97
C ALA A 10 10.68 4.87 25.15
N SER A 11 10.30 5.79 24.29
CA SER A 11 8.89 6.10 24.02
C SER A 11 8.67 5.94 22.53
N PHE A 12 8.80 4.69 22.04
CA PHE A 12 8.59 4.41 20.63
C PHE A 12 7.36 3.56 20.38
N ILE A 13 6.54 4.13 19.55
CA ILE A 13 5.38 3.59 18.87
C ILE A 13 5.85 2.35 18.11
N ALA A 14 5.25 1.22 18.42
CA ALA A 14 5.38 0.03 17.61
C ALA A 14 5.12 0.43 16.14
N LEU A 15 6.13 0.29 15.30
CA LEU A 15 5.97 0.42 13.86
C LEU A 15 5.02 -0.68 13.44
N SER A 16 3.73 -0.33 13.38
CA SER A 16 2.71 -1.24 12.91
C SER A 16 2.96 -1.47 11.42
N SER A 17 3.18 -2.69 11.04
CA SER A 17 3.30 -3.07 9.64
C SER A 17 2.10 -2.55 8.85
N PHE A 18 2.37 -2.10 7.66
CA PHE A 18 1.58 -1.32 6.72
C PHE A 18 0.28 -1.97 6.19
N ALA A 19 -0.42 -2.80 6.95
CA ALA A 19 -1.57 -3.55 6.45
C ALA A 19 -2.81 -2.70 6.18
N GLY A 20 -2.97 -1.55 6.81
CA GLY A 20 -4.02 -0.61 6.45
C GLY A 20 -3.75 0.01 5.08
N GLY A 21 -4.63 -0.18 4.13
CA GLY A 21 -4.46 0.28 2.75
C GLY A 21 -3.61 -0.63 1.85
N LEU A 22 -3.13 -1.78 2.35
CA LEU A 22 -2.35 -2.73 1.57
C LEU A 22 -3.08 -3.22 0.32
N LEU A 23 -4.39 -3.41 0.42
CA LEU A 23 -5.23 -3.97 -0.64
C LEU A 23 -6.06 -2.93 -1.40
N THR A 24 -6.11 -1.69 -0.93
CA THR A 24 -6.83 -0.61 -1.60
C THR A 24 -6.08 -0.13 -2.84
N ASN A 25 -6.81 0.30 -3.86
CA ASN A 25 -6.28 0.59 -5.19
C ASN A 25 -5.49 -0.58 -5.80
N THR A 26 -5.69 -1.78 -5.29
CA THR A 26 -5.04 -2.97 -5.79
C THR A 26 -5.75 -3.42 -7.04
N ASN A 27 -5.03 -3.49 -8.12
CA ASN A 27 -5.51 -4.08 -9.35
C ASN A 27 -4.55 -5.20 -9.76
N GLN A 28 -5.10 -6.24 -10.35
CA GLN A 28 -4.35 -7.44 -10.71
C GLN A 28 -4.28 -7.64 -12.22
N ASN A 29 -4.78 -6.65 -12.99
CA ASN A 29 -4.76 -6.68 -14.44
C ASN A 29 -4.84 -5.25 -14.99
N ALA A 30 -4.15 -4.97 -16.10
CA ALA A 30 -4.15 -3.65 -16.73
C ALA A 30 -5.54 -3.18 -17.21
N THR A 31 -6.51 -4.09 -17.36
CA THR A 31 -7.92 -3.74 -17.65
C THR A 31 -8.52 -2.83 -16.58
N PHE A 32 -8.12 -3.00 -15.33
CA PHE A 32 -8.54 -2.13 -14.23
C PHE A 32 -8.12 -0.67 -14.46
N LEU A 33 -6.94 -0.44 -15.02
CA LEU A 33 -6.40 0.91 -15.26
C LEU A 33 -7.20 1.68 -16.30
N ARG A 34 -7.93 1.01 -17.18
CA ARG A 34 -8.80 1.65 -18.17
C ARG A 34 -10.28 1.74 -17.72
N ASN A 35 -10.69 0.88 -16.79
CA ASN A 35 -12.03 0.84 -16.19
C ASN A 35 -11.94 0.12 -14.84
N PRO A 36 -12.01 0.83 -13.69
CA PRO A 36 -11.83 0.20 -12.40
C PRO A 36 -13.03 -0.62 -11.92
N ALA A 37 -14.24 -0.35 -12.42
CA ALA A 37 -15.45 -1.07 -12.03
C ALA A 37 -15.56 -2.42 -12.76
N ARG A 38 -14.67 -3.38 -12.37
CA ARG A 38 -14.57 -4.71 -12.99
C ARG A 38 -15.33 -5.81 -12.25
N ASP A 39 -15.95 -5.47 -11.13
CA ASP A 39 -16.47 -6.45 -10.16
C ASP A 39 -17.63 -7.29 -10.67
N ALA A 40 -18.35 -6.82 -11.70
CA ALA A 40 -19.37 -7.58 -12.41
C ALA A 40 -19.01 -7.82 -13.90
N ALA A 41 -17.76 -7.62 -14.30
CA ALA A 41 -17.36 -7.86 -15.68
C ALA A 41 -17.21 -9.37 -15.95
N ILE A 42 -17.74 -9.83 -17.09
CA ILE A 42 -17.55 -11.19 -17.60
C ILE A 42 -16.39 -11.15 -18.61
N ALA A 43 -15.17 -11.32 -18.10
CA ALA A 43 -13.95 -11.33 -18.88
C ALA A 43 -12.87 -12.13 -18.14
N ILE A 44 -11.70 -12.35 -18.76
CA ILE A 44 -10.64 -13.15 -18.14
C ILE A 44 -10.06 -12.50 -16.87
N ASP A 45 -10.02 -11.18 -16.78
CA ASP A 45 -9.63 -10.45 -15.56
C ASP A 45 -10.62 -10.68 -14.38
N GLY A 46 -11.80 -11.22 -14.67
CA GLY A 46 -12.75 -11.74 -13.68
C GLY A 46 -12.17 -12.84 -12.79
N VAL A 47 -11.10 -13.54 -13.19
CA VAL A 47 -10.41 -14.50 -12.28
C VAL A 47 -10.09 -13.88 -10.93
N TYR A 48 -9.78 -12.58 -10.89
CA TYR A 48 -9.61 -11.83 -9.65
C TYR A 48 -10.89 -11.11 -9.22
N SER A 49 -11.44 -10.25 -10.11
CA SER A 49 -12.51 -9.31 -9.75
C SER A 49 -13.86 -9.98 -9.54
N ASN A 50 -14.24 -10.94 -10.42
CA ASN A 50 -15.51 -11.64 -10.44
C ASN A 50 -15.33 -13.12 -10.80
N PRO A 51 -14.73 -13.94 -9.93
CA PRO A 51 -14.41 -15.31 -10.29
C PRO A 51 -15.65 -16.21 -10.55
N ALA A 52 -16.81 -15.86 -10.03
CA ALA A 52 -18.05 -16.54 -10.35
C ALA A 52 -18.50 -16.26 -11.79
N GLY A 53 -18.22 -15.06 -12.34
CA GLY A 53 -18.54 -14.68 -13.71
C GLY A 53 -17.79 -15.47 -14.78
N ILE A 54 -16.71 -16.17 -14.41
CA ILE A 54 -15.96 -17.05 -15.32
C ILE A 54 -16.83 -18.16 -15.94
N ALA A 55 -17.88 -18.60 -15.24
CA ALA A 55 -18.83 -19.60 -15.76
C ALA A 55 -19.60 -19.14 -17.02
N PHE A 56 -19.61 -17.84 -17.31
CA PHE A 56 -20.29 -17.25 -18.46
C PHE A 56 -19.35 -16.92 -19.63
N LEU A 57 -18.05 -17.23 -19.50
CA LEU A 57 -17.13 -17.20 -20.62
C LEU A 57 -17.43 -18.34 -21.61
N GLU A 58 -16.97 -18.20 -22.82
CA GLU A 58 -17.06 -19.26 -23.82
C GLU A 58 -16.23 -20.49 -23.40
N LYS A 59 -16.65 -21.68 -23.83
CA LYS A 59 -15.91 -22.93 -23.58
C LYS A 59 -14.48 -22.85 -24.10
N GLY A 60 -13.53 -23.43 -23.38
CA GLY A 60 -12.14 -23.48 -23.75
C GLY A 60 -11.23 -22.86 -22.73
N PHE A 61 -9.99 -22.68 -23.10
CA PHE A 61 -8.96 -22.10 -22.27
C PHE A 61 -8.80 -20.62 -22.58
N HIS A 62 -8.76 -19.81 -21.50
CA HIS A 62 -8.56 -18.37 -21.55
C HIS A 62 -7.31 -18.01 -20.74
N LEU A 63 -6.50 -17.10 -21.26
CA LEU A 63 -5.27 -16.64 -20.63
C LEU A 63 -5.17 -15.11 -20.74
N SER A 64 -4.75 -14.45 -19.69
CA SER A 64 -4.34 -13.05 -19.72
C SER A 64 -2.95 -12.90 -19.11
N LEU A 65 -2.07 -12.25 -19.86
CA LEU A 65 -0.75 -11.83 -19.41
C LEU A 65 -0.77 -10.33 -19.24
N SER A 66 -0.49 -9.84 -18.05
CA SER A 66 -0.56 -8.41 -17.75
C SER A 66 0.74 -7.90 -17.16
N TRP A 67 1.07 -6.69 -17.54
CA TRP A 67 2.18 -5.90 -17.01
C TRP A 67 1.68 -4.51 -16.62
N GLN A 68 2.18 -4.00 -15.50
CA GLN A 68 1.95 -2.65 -15.05
C GLN A 68 3.25 -2.02 -14.56
N ALA A 69 3.34 -0.70 -14.64
CA ALA A 69 4.36 0.10 -13.99
C ALA A 69 3.69 1.18 -13.12
N ALA A 70 4.14 1.31 -11.87
CA ALA A 70 3.64 2.28 -10.91
C ALA A 70 4.75 3.25 -10.49
N PHE A 71 4.39 4.53 -10.41
CA PHE A 71 5.25 5.63 -10.00
C PHE A 71 4.56 6.40 -8.88
N GLN A 72 5.14 6.35 -7.68
CA GLN A 72 4.55 6.97 -6.50
C GLN A 72 5.53 7.94 -5.84
N LYS A 73 4.96 9.00 -5.26
CA LYS A 73 5.65 9.90 -4.35
C LYS A 73 4.89 9.98 -3.03
N ARG A 74 5.63 9.90 -1.94
CA ARG A 74 5.15 10.07 -0.57
C ARG A 74 5.85 11.29 -0.02
N GLN A 75 5.10 12.32 0.34
CA GLN A 75 5.65 13.64 0.64
C GLN A 75 5.20 14.06 2.04
N ILE A 76 6.15 14.57 2.83
CA ILE A 76 5.92 15.05 4.19
C ILE A 76 6.53 16.44 4.30
N THR A 77 5.71 17.46 4.57
CA THR A 77 6.20 18.77 4.98
C THR A 77 6.05 18.87 6.49
N SER A 78 7.18 18.89 7.19
CA SER A 78 7.23 18.89 8.65
C SER A 78 7.61 20.27 9.17
N ASN A 79 6.75 20.85 10.00
CA ASN A 79 7.01 22.08 10.73
C ASN A 79 7.45 21.73 12.16
N PHE A 80 8.69 22.02 12.46
CA PHE A 80 9.31 21.71 13.75
C PHE A 80 10.38 22.76 14.06
N THR A 81 10.05 23.74 14.89
CA THR A 81 10.94 24.87 15.21
C THR A 81 12.40 24.46 15.50
N PRO A 82 12.68 23.33 16.20
CA PRO A 82 14.05 22.89 16.44
C PRO A 82 14.90 22.59 15.21
N TYR A 83 14.31 22.47 14.00
CA TYR A 83 15.11 22.35 12.76
C TYR A 83 16.05 23.54 12.56
N LEU A 84 15.73 24.70 13.13
CA LEU A 84 16.62 25.87 13.15
C LEU A 84 17.97 25.54 13.83
N LEU A 85 17.98 24.68 14.83
CA LEU A 85 19.20 24.22 15.49
C LEU A 85 19.97 23.20 14.65
N GLY A 86 19.30 22.56 13.70
CA GLY A 86 19.88 21.66 12.70
C GLY A 86 20.44 22.38 11.47
N GLY A 87 20.30 23.72 11.40
CA GLY A 87 20.82 24.55 10.31
C GLY A 87 19.78 24.92 9.26
N ASP A 88 18.49 24.65 9.48
CA ASP A 88 17.42 25.15 8.62
C ASP A 88 17.13 26.63 8.84
N THR A 89 16.48 27.24 7.86
CA THR A 89 16.27 28.70 7.83
C THR A 89 14.93 29.13 8.43
N ASP A 90 13.92 28.28 8.40
CA ASP A 90 12.53 28.63 8.77
C ASP A 90 11.81 27.62 9.68
N GLY A 91 12.51 26.57 10.09
CA GLY A 91 11.92 25.51 10.94
C GLY A 91 10.94 24.60 10.21
N SER A 92 10.99 24.56 8.88
CA SER A 92 10.16 23.72 8.03
C SER A 92 11.04 22.87 7.11
N LYS A 93 10.80 21.55 7.04
CA LYS A 93 11.52 20.62 6.16
C LYS A 93 10.57 19.82 5.30
N TYR A 94 11.00 19.59 4.07
CA TYR A 94 10.33 18.72 3.11
C TYR A 94 11.09 17.40 2.96
N PHE A 95 10.35 16.29 3.06
CA PHE A 95 10.86 14.94 2.91
C PHE A 95 10.06 14.23 1.80
N GLU A 96 10.76 13.61 0.87
CA GLU A 96 10.12 12.88 -0.24
C GLU A 96 10.61 11.43 -0.29
N GLY A 97 9.66 10.51 -0.26
CA GLY A 97 9.87 9.11 -0.57
C GLY A 97 9.45 8.83 -2.00
N VAL A 98 10.36 8.33 -2.81
CA VAL A 98 10.09 7.93 -4.20
C VAL A 98 9.94 6.42 -4.27
N SER A 99 8.84 5.96 -4.86
CA SER A 99 8.60 4.54 -5.09
C SER A 99 8.33 4.30 -6.57
N THR A 100 9.17 3.47 -7.18
CA THR A 100 9.02 3.07 -8.59
C THR A 100 8.98 1.55 -8.67
N ALA A 101 7.89 1.03 -9.22
CA ALA A 101 7.73 -0.39 -9.53
C ALA A 101 7.52 -0.54 -11.05
N PRO A 102 8.62 -0.67 -11.84
CA PRO A 102 8.54 -0.67 -13.31
C PRO A 102 7.95 -1.96 -13.88
N VAL A 103 7.92 -3.03 -13.10
CA VAL A 103 7.40 -4.33 -13.52
C VAL A 103 6.55 -4.93 -12.42
N ILE A 104 5.23 -4.90 -12.63
CA ILE A 104 4.23 -5.57 -11.79
C ILE A 104 3.50 -6.57 -12.68
N PRO A 105 3.96 -7.84 -12.72
CA PRO A 105 3.38 -8.85 -13.59
C PRO A 105 2.15 -9.49 -12.97
N SER A 106 1.22 -9.93 -13.83
CA SER A 106 0.19 -10.87 -13.44
C SER A 106 -0.16 -11.84 -14.59
N VAL A 107 -0.58 -13.03 -14.20
CA VAL A 107 -1.05 -14.06 -15.10
C VAL A 107 -2.39 -14.56 -14.59
N GLN A 108 -3.40 -14.56 -15.45
CA GLN A 108 -4.74 -15.07 -15.15
C GLN A 108 -5.11 -16.12 -16.17
N ALA A 109 -5.56 -17.26 -15.70
CA ALA A 109 -5.97 -18.38 -16.54
C ALA A 109 -7.33 -18.93 -16.09
N ALA A 110 -8.16 -19.30 -17.04
CA ALA A 110 -9.43 -19.94 -16.81
C ALA A 110 -9.68 -21.04 -17.84
N TYR A 111 -10.28 -22.13 -17.40
CA TYR A 111 -10.72 -23.20 -18.27
C TYR A 111 -12.19 -23.51 -18.03
N VAL A 112 -13.02 -23.15 -19.01
CA VAL A 112 -14.46 -23.50 -19.02
C VAL A 112 -14.60 -24.91 -19.57
N ILE A 113 -14.73 -25.88 -18.64
CA ILE A 113 -14.72 -27.33 -18.94
C ILE A 113 -15.98 -27.74 -19.68
N ASN A 114 -17.11 -27.29 -19.17
CA ASN A 114 -18.45 -27.62 -19.72
C ASN A 114 -19.47 -26.56 -19.30
N ASP A 115 -20.76 -26.79 -19.58
CA ASP A 115 -21.82 -25.83 -19.28
C ASP A 115 -22.03 -25.55 -17.79
N LYS A 116 -21.40 -26.34 -16.87
CA LYS A 116 -21.57 -26.21 -15.44
C LYS A 116 -20.29 -25.91 -14.69
N TRP A 117 -19.15 -26.39 -15.14
CA TRP A 117 -17.90 -26.32 -14.38
C TRP A 117 -16.83 -25.51 -15.10
N SER A 118 -16.20 -24.65 -14.35
CA SER A 118 -14.99 -23.92 -14.76
C SER A 118 -13.98 -23.90 -13.61
N ILE A 119 -12.71 -23.85 -13.95
CA ILE A 119 -11.62 -23.66 -13.00
C ILE A 119 -10.84 -22.40 -13.40
N SER A 120 -10.26 -21.74 -12.42
CA SER A 120 -9.45 -20.56 -12.68
C SER A 120 -8.26 -20.50 -11.74
N ALA A 121 -7.15 -19.93 -12.24
CA ALA A 121 -5.92 -19.72 -11.50
C ALA A 121 -5.35 -18.34 -11.81
N GLN A 122 -4.65 -17.77 -10.84
CA GLN A 122 -3.96 -16.49 -10.99
C GLN A 122 -2.66 -16.49 -10.22
N PHE A 123 -1.67 -15.81 -10.78
CA PHE A 123 -0.49 -15.33 -10.09
C PHE A 123 -0.41 -13.80 -10.28
N ALA A 124 -0.22 -13.07 -9.19
CA ALA A 124 -0.04 -11.61 -9.25
C ALA A 124 0.68 -11.09 -8.00
N VAL A 125 1.23 -9.88 -8.09
CA VAL A 125 1.60 -9.09 -6.92
C VAL A 125 0.31 -8.51 -6.34
N GLY A 126 -0.18 -9.13 -5.26
CA GLY A 126 -1.50 -8.86 -4.67
C GLY A 126 -1.51 -7.69 -3.69
N GLY A 127 -0.36 -7.10 -3.39
CA GLY A 127 -0.25 -5.99 -2.45
C GLY A 127 1.19 -5.56 -2.23
N GLY A 128 1.37 -4.53 -1.44
CA GLY A 128 2.65 -3.89 -1.18
C GLY A 128 2.87 -2.65 -2.05
N GLY A 129 3.83 -1.82 -1.66
CA GLY A 129 4.14 -0.55 -2.33
C GLY A 129 5.37 -0.61 -3.24
N GLY A 130 5.95 -1.79 -3.44
CA GLY A 130 7.28 -1.90 -4.06
C GLY A 130 8.37 -1.34 -3.15
N LYS A 131 9.47 -0.85 -3.73
CA LYS A 131 10.55 -0.17 -3.04
C LYS A 131 10.24 1.31 -2.92
N CYS A 132 10.27 1.85 -1.69
CA CYS A 132 10.16 3.29 -1.41
C CYS A 132 11.45 3.76 -0.72
N GLU A 133 12.05 4.82 -1.23
CA GLU A 133 13.32 5.34 -0.77
C GLU A 133 13.18 6.81 -0.33
N PHE A 134 13.50 7.09 0.93
CA PHE A 134 13.62 8.41 1.51
C PHE A 134 15.11 8.71 1.70
N GLU A 135 15.72 9.36 0.71
CA GLU A 135 17.16 9.68 0.75
C GLU A 135 17.51 10.63 1.90
N GLN A 136 16.58 11.47 2.31
CA GLN A 136 16.74 12.45 3.39
C GLN A 136 16.18 11.93 4.72
N GLY A 137 15.86 10.62 4.82
CA GLY A 137 15.22 10.02 5.98
C GLY A 137 13.79 10.54 6.22
N LEU A 138 13.40 10.62 7.48
CA LEU A 138 12.04 10.97 7.89
C LEU A 138 12.05 12.04 8.98
N PRO A 139 11.00 12.88 9.08
CA PRO A 139 10.83 13.84 10.19
C PRO A 139 11.02 13.20 11.56
N MET A 140 10.42 12.03 11.78
CA MET A 140 10.47 11.33 13.06
C MET A 140 11.90 10.98 13.51
N PHE A 141 12.81 10.71 12.56
CA PHE A 141 14.22 10.41 12.88
C PHE A 141 14.94 11.64 13.44
N GLU A 142 14.77 12.77 12.79
CA GLU A 142 15.38 14.02 13.25
C GLU A 142 14.77 14.53 14.55
N LYS A 143 13.44 14.43 14.69
CA LYS A 143 12.73 14.74 15.94
C LYS A 143 13.23 13.86 17.11
N LEU A 144 13.51 12.57 16.83
CA LEU A 144 14.11 11.66 17.81
C LEU A 144 15.49 12.13 18.26
N VAL A 145 16.38 12.39 17.31
CA VAL A 145 17.75 12.84 17.62
C VAL A 145 17.73 14.14 18.40
N TYR A 146 16.94 15.12 17.96
CA TYR A 146 16.78 16.37 18.70
C TYR A 146 16.29 16.14 20.13
N SER A 147 15.24 15.34 20.31
CA SER A 147 14.66 15.06 21.64
C SER A 147 15.70 14.45 22.60
N ASN A 148 16.52 13.53 22.12
CA ASN A 148 17.56 12.89 22.92
C ASN A 148 18.69 13.86 23.27
N LEU A 149 19.19 14.63 22.30
CA LEU A 149 20.23 15.63 22.54
C LEU A 149 19.75 16.75 23.49
N ALA A 150 18.52 17.22 23.30
CA ALA A 150 17.93 18.23 24.18
C ALA A 150 17.72 17.73 25.63
N THR A 151 17.24 16.46 25.76
CA THR A 151 17.13 15.82 27.10
C THR A 151 18.47 15.67 27.77
N GLY A 152 19.50 15.21 27.05
CA GLY A 152 20.87 15.11 27.58
C GLY A 152 21.44 16.47 27.95
N ALA A 153 21.16 17.53 27.20
CA ALA A 153 21.55 18.88 27.55
C ALA A 153 20.90 19.33 28.87
N ALA A 154 19.57 19.12 29.01
CA ALA A 154 18.84 19.49 30.22
C ALA A 154 19.34 18.74 31.48
N GLN A 155 19.64 17.44 31.35
CA GLN A 155 20.22 16.64 32.44
C GLN A 155 21.58 17.17 32.93
N ASN A 156 22.31 17.90 32.08
CA ASN A 156 23.56 18.54 32.40
C ASN A 156 23.42 20.04 32.69
N ASN A 157 22.25 20.50 33.08
CA ASN A 157 21.92 21.91 33.31
C ASN A 157 22.33 22.83 32.16
N GLY A 158 22.14 22.33 30.93
CA GLY A 158 22.48 23.05 29.69
C GLY A 158 21.31 23.11 28.69
N ALA A 159 21.60 23.74 27.56
CA ALA A 159 20.66 23.83 26.43
C ALA A 159 21.36 23.43 25.13
N LEU A 160 20.68 22.72 24.28
CA LEU A 160 21.17 22.38 22.95
C LEU A 160 21.25 23.64 22.08
N LYS A 161 22.39 23.88 21.45
CA LYS A 161 22.69 25.03 20.59
C LYS A 161 22.60 24.68 19.10
N SER A 162 23.09 23.50 18.74
CA SER A 162 23.03 22.99 17.39
C SER A 162 23.12 21.48 17.39
N TYR A 163 22.66 20.87 16.30
CA TYR A 163 22.86 19.44 16.03
C TYR A 163 23.04 19.18 14.53
N SER A 164 23.56 18.02 14.22
CA SER A 164 23.65 17.48 12.86
C SER A 164 23.53 15.98 12.87
N LEU A 165 23.03 15.41 11.79
CA LEU A 165 22.90 13.98 11.54
C LEU A 165 22.86 13.70 10.05
N ASN A 166 23.12 12.44 9.68
CA ASN A 166 22.76 11.88 8.38
C ASN A 166 21.65 10.85 8.60
N GLN A 167 20.67 10.79 7.70
CA GLN A 167 19.58 9.83 7.83
C GLN A 167 19.12 9.35 6.46
N THR A 168 18.72 8.07 6.39
CA THR A 168 18.15 7.45 5.19
C THR A 168 17.14 6.38 5.59
N LEU A 169 16.18 6.10 4.73
CA LEU A 169 15.28 4.96 4.89
C LEU A 169 14.88 4.38 3.54
N ILE A 170 14.98 3.07 3.43
CA ILE A 170 14.47 2.28 2.31
C ILE A 170 13.50 1.25 2.90
N GLY A 171 12.30 1.20 2.36
CA GLY A 171 11.31 0.16 2.66
C GLY A 171 10.87 -0.53 1.39
N GLU A 172 10.77 -1.84 1.43
CA GLU A 172 10.33 -2.65 0.30
C GLU A 172 9.29 -3.67 0.76
N GLN A 173 8.19 -3.78 0.03
CA GLN A 173 7.12 -4.70 0.38
C GLN A 173 6.51 -5.32 -0.87
N TYR A 174 6.50 -6.65 -0.92
CA TYR A 174 5.82 -7.44 -1.94
C TYR A 174 4.98 -8.54 -1.31
N PHE A 175 3.73 -8.62 -1.74
CA PHE A 175 2.80 -9.69 -1.38
C PHE A 175 2.43 -10.44 -2.65
N TYR A 176 3.08 -11.56 -2.89
CA TYR A 176 2.80 -12.41 -4.04
C TYR A 176 1.59 -13.27 -3.77
N GLY A 177 0.58 -13.22 -4.64
CA GLY A 177 -0.65 -13.98 -4.55
C GLY A 177 -0.73 -15.08 -5.60
N PHE A 178 -1.03 -16.29 -5.16
CA PHE A 178 -1.39 -17.39 -6.03
C PHE A 178 -2.80 -17.88 -5.70
N GLN A 179 -3.76 -17.66 -6.61
CA GLN A 179 -5.16 -18.02 -6.44
C GLN A 179 -5.53 -19.22 -7.30
N LEU A 180 -6.33 -20.12 -6.73
CA LEU A 180 -6.94 -21.25 -7.43
C LEU A 180 -8.38 -21.42 -6.95
N GLY A 181 -9.31 -21.72 -7.86
CA GLY A 181 -10.67 -22.00 -7.48
C GLY A 181 -11.52 -22.60 -8.59
N GLY A 182 -12.70 -23.04 -8.18
CA GLY A 182 -13.70 -23.63 -9.04
C GLY A 182 -14.98 -22.80 -9.07
N THR A 183 -15.59 -22.72 -10.24
CA THR A 183 -16.87 -22.05 -10.47
C THR A 183 -17.90 -23.09 -10.92
N TYR A 184 -19.08 -23.04 -10.31
CA TYR A 184 -20.20 -23.88 -10.66
C TYR A 184 -21.39 -23.03 -11.14
N LYS A 185 -21.86 -23.30 -12.35
CA LYS A 185 -23.04 -22.67 -12.94
C LYS A 185 -24.28 -23.42 -12.50
N ILE A 186 -25.05 -22.85 -11.58
CA ILE A 186 -26.26 -23.44 -11.01
C ILE A 186 -27.34 -23.56 -12.10
N ASN A 187 -27.53 -22.48 -12.85
CA ASN A 187 -28.46 -22.40 -13.97
C ASN A 187 -27.93 -21.38 -15.00
N ASN A 188 -28.72 -21.05 -16.01
CA ASN A 188 -28.31 -20.16 -17.11
C ASN A 188 -27.96 -18.73 -16.64
N ASN A 189 -28.43 -18.34 -15.46
CA ASN A 189 -28.28 -16.98 -14.94
C ASN A 189 -27.38 -16.88 -13.69
N VAL A 190 -27.20 -17.95 -12.93
CA VAL A 190 -26.55 -17.91 -11.61
C VAL A 190 -25.38 -18.87 -11.56
N SER A 191 -24.26 -18.36 -11.09
CA SER A 191 -23.06 -19.14 -10.80
C SER A 191 -22.49 -18.79 -9.42
N ILE A 192 -21.75 -19.74 -8.86
CA ILE A 192 -21.04 -19.60 -7.59
C ILE A 192 -19.56 -19.97 -7.76
N PHE A 193 -18.71 -19.36 -6.97
CA PHE A 193 -17.28 -19.63 -6.93
C PHE A 193 -16.85 -19.99 -5.52
N ALA A 194 -15.92 -20.93 -5.40
CA ALA A 194 -15.18 -21.22 -4.20
C ALA A 194 -13.71 -21.46 -4.55
N GLY A 195 -12.81 -20.83 -3.78
CA GLY A 195 -11.37 -20.94 -4.00
C GLY A 195 -10.57 -20.40 -2.84
N ALA A 196 -9.27 -20.33 -3.04
CA ALA A 196 -8.35 -19.75 -2.07
C ALA A 196 -7.18 -19.07 -2.76
N ARG A 197 -6.61 -18.07 -2.08
CA ARG A 197 -5.36 -17.39 -2.48
C ARG A 197 -4.31 -17.61 -1.41
N GLY A 198 -3.21 -18.28 -1.76
CA GLY A 198 -1.98 -18.27 -0.98
C GLY A 198 -1.27 -16.92 -1.16
N VAL A 199 -0.82 -16.32 -0.06
CA VAL A 199 -0.08 -15.07 -0.07
C VAL A 199 1.27 -15.27 0.58
N LEU A 200 2.34 -14.96 -0.17
CA LEU A 200 3.71 -14.91 0.32
C LEU A 200 4.07 -13.44 0.53
N ALA A 201 4.27 -13.05 1.78
CA ALA A 201 4.76 -11.72 2.13
C ALA A 201 6.29 -11.73 2.17
N ASN A 202 6.89 -10.72 1.54
CA ASN A 202 8.33 -10.48 1.55
C ASN A 202 8.54 -8.97 1.70
N CYS A 203 9.11 -8.54 2.83
CA CYS A 203 9.34 -7.15 3.13
C CYS A 203 10.79 -6.96 3.57
N SER A 204 11.37 -5.80 3.28
CA SER A 204 12.68 -5.42 3.81
C SER A 204 12.70 -3.93 4.20
N TYR A 205 13.47 -3.62 5.23
CA TYR A 205 13.64 -2.27 5.74
C TYR A 205 15.11 -2.04 6.06
N THR A 206 15.70 -1.05 5.39
CA THR A 206 17.08 -0.61 5.65
C THR A 206 17.05 0.87 5.96
N GLY A 207 17.52 1.24 7.15
CA GLY A 207 17.54 2.62 7.60
C GLY A 207 18.78 2.93 8.42
N ALA A 208 19.20 4.17 8.39
CA ALA A 208 20.35 4.60 9.19
C ALA A 208 20.16 6.04 9.68
N ILE A 209 20.55 6.27 10.92
CA ILE A 209 20.77 7.60 11.48
C ILE A 209 22.21 7.61 12.00
N THR A 210 23.08 8.38 11.37
CA THR A 210 24.51 8.35 11.61
C THR A 210 25.09 9.75 11.78
N ASN A 211 26.35 9.82 12.24
CA ASN A 211 27.04 11.09 12.45
C ASN A 211 26.27 12.07 13.36
N ILE A 212 25.61 11.53 14.39
CA ILE A 212 24.83 12.32 15.35
C ILE A 212 25.79 13.16 16.18
N LYS A 213 25.70 14.47 16.03
CA LYS A 213 26.54 15.45 16.77
C LYS A 213 25.65 16.57 17.30
N GLY A 214 26.06 17.16 18.43
CA GLY A 214 25.42 18.32 19.00
C GLY A 214 26.42 19.24 19.70
N VAL A 215 26.01 20.48 19.92
CA VAL A 215 26.73 21.43 20.79
C VAL A 215 25.79 21.83 21.92
N ILE A 216 26.21 21.63 23.15
CA ILE A 216 25.43 21.93 24.34
C ILE A 216 26.10 23.10 25.08
N ALA A 217 25.34 24.17 25.34
CA ALA A 217 25.75 25.23 26.22
C ALA A 217 25.45 24.84 27.69
N ILE A 218 26.45 24.81 28.56
CA ILE A 218 26.32 24.51 29.98
C ILE A 218 26.85 25.66 30.84
N GLN A 219 26.34 25.80 32.06
CA GLN A 219 26.91 26.67 33.09
C GLN A 219 27.84 25.85 33.99
N HIS A 220 29.15 25.99 33.78
CA HIS A 220 30.10 25.31 34.62
C HIS A 220 30.32 26.12 35.94
N PRO A 221 30.26 25.48 37.11
CA PRO A 221 30.31 26.20 38.40
C PRO A 221 31.53 27.10 38.60
N ILE A 222 32.66 26.78 37.96
CA ILE A 222 33.95 27.53 38.14
C ILE A 222 34.28 28.29 36.84
N ALA A 223 34.10 27.68 35.65
CA ALA A 223 34.54 28.24 34.37
C ALA A 223 33.48 29.17 33.74
N GLY A 224 32.29 29.25 34.31
CA GLY A 224 31.18 30.03 33.70
C GLY A 224 30.53 29.33 32.50
N PRO A 225 29.91 30.10 31.58
CA PRO A 225 29.25 29.54 30.39
C PRO A 225 30.31 28.94 29.44
N MET A 226 30.05 27.70 29.00
CA MET A 226 30.91 27.00 28.03
C MET A 226 30.09 26.12 27.10
N GLU A 227 30.64 25.84 25.93
CA GLU A 227 30.06 24.92 24.94
C GLU A 227 30.78 23.57 24.98
N VAL A 228 30.02 22.50 25.01
CA VAL A 228 30.51 21.13 25.08
C VAL A 228 29.97 20.32 23.91
N PRO A 229 30.82 19.59 23.17
CA PRO A 229 30.35 18.71 22.13
C PRO A 229 29.59 17.50 22.71
N ALA A 230 28.46 17.15 22.09
CA ALA A 230 27.73 15.93 22.34
C ALA A 230 27.78 15.04 21.10
N GLN A 231 27.76 13.74 21.30
CA GLN A 231 27.74 12.75 20.23
C GLN A 231 26.75 11.63 20.60
N GLY A 232 25.92 11.21 19.65
CA GLY A 232 25.09 10.02 19.77
C GLY A 232 25.70 8.84 19.03
N ASP A 233 25.27 7.64 19.39
CA ASP A 233 25.62 6.42 18.68
C ASP A 233 24.84 6.31 17.37
N ASP A 234 25.46 5.71 16.36
CA ASP A 234 24.78 5.40 15.10
C ASP A 234 23.67 4.37 15.33
N LEU A 235 22.54 4.58 14.67
CA LEU A 235 21.38 3.71 14.69
C LEU A 235 21.21 3.11 13.30
N THR A 236 21.29 1.79 13.17
CA THR A 236 21.12 1.09 11.89
C THR A 236 20.06 0.03 12.00
N LEU A 237 19.10 0.08 11.09
CA LEU A 237 18.06 -0.90 10.87
C LEU A 237 18.38 -1.68 9.59
N ASP A 238 18.44 -2.99 9.67
CA ASP A 238 18.53 -3.92 8.54
C ASP A 238 17.69 -5.14 8.91
N CYS A 239 16.46 -5.19 8.36
CA CYS A 239 15.46 -6.18 8.72
C CYS A 239 14.72 -6.66 7.50
N SER A 240 14.76 -7.96 7.25
CA SER A 240 13.89 -8.66 6.31
C SER A 240 12.75 -9.35 7.08
N GLN A 241 11.57 -9.38 6.48
CA GLN A 241 10.39 -10.03 7.05
C GLN A 241 9.75 -10.93 6.02
N SER A 242 9.42 -12.14 6.40
CA SER A 242 8.71 -13.07 5.53
C SER A 242 7.54 -13.75 6.23
N GLY A 243 6.53 -14.12 5.47
CA GLY A 243 5.37 -14.80 6.01
C GLY A 243 4.48 -15.43 4.94
N PHE A 244 3.63 -16.35 5.35
CA PHE A 244 2.67 -17.00 4.48
C PHE A 244 1.27 -17.00 5.10
N GLY A 245 0.26 -16.75 4.27
CA GLY A 245 -1.14 -16.80 4.64
C GLY A 245 -2.00 -17.39 3.54
N VAL A 246 -3.22 -17.82 3.88
CA VAL A 246 -4.19 -18.35 2.91
C VAL A 246 -5.50 -17.60 3.09
N ILE A 247 -6.02 -17.02 2.02
CA ILE A 247 -7.28 -16.27 1.95
C ILE A 247 -8.32 -17.18 1.29
N PRO A 248 -9.29 -17.75 2.01
CA PRO A 248 -10.47 -18.36 1.39
C PRO A 248 -11.28 -17.29 0.64
N ILE A 249 -11.89 -17.68 -0.48
CA ILE A 249 -12.66 -16.77 -1.33
C ILE A 249 -13.93 -17.48 -1.77
N ILE A 250 -15.06 -16.79 -1.66
CA ILE A 250 -16.34 -17.20 -2.21
C ILE A 250 -16.92 -16.09 -3.08
N GLY A 251 -17.71 -16.46 -4.06
CA GLY A 251 -18.35 -15.48 -4.96
C GLY A 251 -19.65 -15.99 -5.54
N VAL A 252 -20.48 -15.07 -5.99
CA VAL A 252 -21.71 -15.31 -6.74
C VAL A 252 -21.80 -14.31 -7.88
N ASP A 253 -22.31 -14.77 -9.02
CA ASP A 253 -22.62 -13.92 -10.17
C ASP A 253 -24.02 -14.24 -10.69
N VAL A 254 -24.75 -13.20 -11.06
CA VAL A 254 -26.12 -13.27 -11.59
C VAL A 254 -26.19 -12.51 -12.90
N ASN A 255 -26.21 -13.25 -14.01
CA ASN A 255 -26.29 -12.72 -15.36
C ASN A 255 -27.75 -12.70 -15.84
N LEU A 256 -28.31 -11.52 -16.01
CA LEU A 256 -29.66 -11.27 -16.47
C LEU A 256 -29.68 -10.71 -17.92
N GLY A 257 -28.72 -11.11 -18.74
CA GLY A 257 -28.56 -10.64 -20.11
C GLY A 257 -27.93 -9.25 -20.17
N LYS A 258 -28.74 -8.18 -20.14
CA LYS A 258 -28.20 -6.81 -20.13
C LYS A 258 -27.61 -6.39 -18.81
N LEU A 259 -28.03 -6.96 -17.69
CA LEU A 259 -27.58 -6.66 -16.35
C LEU A 259 -26.80 -7.85 -15.78
N ASN A 260 -25.57 -7.60 -15.33
CA ASN A 260 -24.80 -8.54 -14.55
C ASN A 260 -24.57 -7.98 -13.15
N LEU A 261 -24.80 -8.81 -12.14
CA LEU A 261 -24.59 -8.49 -10.72
C LEU A 261 -23.64 -9.51 -10.13
N ALA A 262 -22.69 -9.06 -9.30
CA ALA A 262 -21.77 -9.97 -8.65
C ALA A 262 -21.46 -9.54 -7.23
N ALA A 263 -21.14 -10.53 -6.41
CA ALA A 263 -20.59 -10.32 -5.07
C ALA A 263 -19.47 -11.34 -4.82
N LYS A 264 -18.39 -10.87 -4.19
CA LYS A 264 -17.25 -11.68 -3.78
C LYS A 264 -16.87 -11.34 -2.33
N TYR A 265 -16.54 -12.37 -1.57
CA TYR A 265 -16.00 -12.20 -0.22
C TYR A 265 -14.67 -12.92 -0.07
N GLU A 266 -13.66 -12.18 0.32
CA GLU A 266 -12.34 -12.67 0.70
C GLU A 266 -12.25 -12.65 2.23
N PHE A 267 -11.94 -13.80 2.84
CA PHE A 267 -11.94 -13.92 4.30
C PHE A 267 -10.67 -13.29 4.88
N ARG A 268 -10.81 -12.70 6.07
CA ARG A 268 -9.67 -12.22 6.84
C ARG A 268 -8.66 -13.34 7.04
N THR A 269 -7.39 -13.04 6.80
CA THR A 269 -6.32 -14.02 6.94
C THR A 269 -5.32 -13.57 7.99
N LYS A 270 -4.99 -14.50 8.86
CA LYS A 270 -3.91 -14.34 9.84
C LYS A 270 -2.57 -14.44 9.11
N LEU A 271 -1.78 -13.39 9.21
CA LEU A 271 -0.43 -13.36 8.68
C LEU A 271 0.54 -13.00 9.81
N ASN A 272 1.52 -13.86 10.07
CA ASN A 272 2.65 -13.55 10.94
C ASN A 272 3.88 -13.42 10.06
N LEU A 273 4.60 -12.31 10.23
CA LEU A 273 5.88 -12.06 9.60
C LEU A 273 6.98 -12.41 10.62
N GLU A 274 7.97 -13.15 10.19
CA GLU A 274 9.16 -13.50 10.97
C GLU A 274 10.34 -12.67 10.46
N ASN A 275 11.09 -12.09 11.39
CA ASN A 275 12.21 -11.21 11.09
C ASN A 275 13.53 -11.98 10.98
N GLU A 276 14.30 -11.61 9.97
CA GLU A 276 15.73 -11.84 9.87
C GLU A 276 16.42 -10.48 9.87
N SER A 277 17.16 -10.15 10.94
CA SER A 277 17.64 -8.78 11.16
C SER A 277 19.09 -8.76 11.61
N ASN A 278 19.78 -7.70 11.17
CA ASN A 278 21.14 -7.35 11.57
C ASN A 278 21.20 -5.86 12.00
N ASN A 279 20.42 -5.53 13.01
CA ASN A 279 20.28 -4.18 13.51
C ASN A 279 21.42 -3.80 14.47
N SER A 280 21.66 -2.51 14.70
CA SER A 280 22.44 -2.07 15.86
C SER A 280 21.70 -2.40 17.16
N ALA A 281 22.44 -2.67 18.23
CA ALA A 281 21.86 -3.04 19.54
C ALA A 281 20.88 -1.98 20.08
N ASN A 282 21.15 -0.70 19.80
CA ASN A 282 20.25 0.39 20.18
C ASN A 282 18.93 0.35 19.42
N VAL A 283 18.93 -0.07 18.14
CA VAL A 283 17.71 -0.24 17.35
C VAL A 283 16.90 -1.42 17.89
N ASP A 284 17.51 -2.55 18.21
CA ASP A 284 16.81 -3.69 18.81
C ASP A 284 16.14 -3.33 20.14
N ALA A 285 16.80 -2.50 20.95
CA ALA A 285 16.25 -2.01 22.21
C ALA A 285 15.07 -1.03 22.00
N LEU A 286 15.17 -0.15 21.00
CA LEU A 286 14.15 0.85 20.68
C LEU A 286 12.96 0.24 19.93
N MET A 287 13.22 -0.75 19.09
CA MET A 287 12.26 -1.33 18.15
C MET A 287 12.27 -2.86 18.22
N PRO A 288 11.89 -3.47 19.36
CA PRO A 288 11.96 -4.93 19.53
C PRO A 288 11.10 -5.72 18.52
N ALA A 289 10.11 -5.07 17.90
CA ALA A 289 9.33 -5.66 16.83
C ALA A 289 10.14 -5.90 15.54
N TYR A 290 11.34 -5.33 15.42
CA TYR A 290 12.26 -5.53 14.29
C TYR A 290 13.51 -6.33 14.68
N ALA A 291 13.59 -6.79 15.93
CA ALA A 291 14.70 -7.63 16.39
C ALA A 291 14.71 -8.97 15.67
N ASN A 292 15.90 -9.55 15.55
CA ASN A 292 16.07 -10.84 14.87
C ASN A 292 15.23 -11.94 15.52
N GLY A 293 14.52 -12.74 14.71
CA GLY A 293 13.62 -13.82 15.16
C GLY A 293 12.29 -13.35 15.74
N ALA A 294 12.05 -12.04 15.86
CA ALA A 294 10.75 -11.54 16.32
C ALA A 294 9.65 -11.86 15.31
N LYS A 295 8.44 -12.14 15.82
CA LYS A 295 7.25 -12.42 15.02
C LYS A 295 6.27 -11.26 15.14
N VAL A 296 5.97 -10.65 14.02
CA VAL A 296 5.09 -9.48 13.93
C VAL A 296 3.78 -9.89 13.26
N ARG A 297 2.67 -9.53 13.90
CA ARG A 297 1.36 -9.75 13.31
C ARG A 297 1.08 -8.71 12.22
N SER A 298 0.57 -9.17 11.05
CA SER A 298 0.22 -8.34 9.90
C SER A 298 -0.95 -8.96 9.13
N ASP A 299 -2.12 -9.04 9.77
CA ASP A 299 -3.30 -9.67 9.18
C ASP A 299 -3.74 -8.98 7.88
N ILE A 300 -4.23 -9.78 6.96
CA ILE A 300 -4.92 -9.29 5.76
C ILE A 300 -6.40 -9.16 6.11
N PRO A 301 -7.00 -7.95 5.98
CA PRO A 301 -8.42 -7.76 6.30
C PRO A 301 -9.35 -8.57 5.39
N GLY A 302 -10.55 -8.84 5.85
CA GLY A 302 -11.61 -9.36 5.00
C GLY A 302 -12.08 -8.29 4.02
N ILE A 303 -12.56 -8.70 2.84
CA ILE A 303 -13.04 -7.78 1.79
C ILE A 303 -14.35 -8.28 1.23
N LEU A 304 -15.37 -7.41 1.23
CA LEU A 304 -16.57 -7.58 0.43
C LEU A 304 -16.45 -6.75 -0.83
N THR A 305 -16.69 -7.38 -1.96
CA THR A 305 -16.75 -6.73 -3.28
C THR A 305 -18.14 -6.90 -3.84
N LEU A 306 -18.78 -5.82 -4.27
CA LEU A 306 -20.08 -5.82 -4.95
C LEU A 306 -19.93 -5.16 -6.31
N GLY A 307 -20.54 -5.72 -7.33
CA GLY A 307 -20.48 -5.18 -8.68
C GLY A 307 -21.82 -5.23 -9.42
N ALA A 308 -22.03 -4.25 -10.30
CA ALA A 308 -23.10 -4.21 -11.26
C ALA A 308 -22.58 -3.71 -12.61
N GLN A 309 -22.94 -4.38 -13.70
CA GLN A 309 -22.64 -3.95 -15.06
C GLN A 309 -23.92 -3.98 -15.89
N TYR A 310 -24.22 -2.91 -16.60
CA TYR A 310 -25.41 -2.80 -17.44
C TYR A 310 -25.06 -2.40 -18.86
N SER A 311 -25.54 -3.18 -19.84
CA SER A 311 -25.40 -2.88 -21.27
C SER A 311 -26.54 -1.96 -21.71
N ILE A 312 -26.26 -0.63 -21.71
CA ILE A 312 -27.24 0.39 -22.18
C ILE A 312 -27.52 0.16 -23.65
N LEU A 313 -26.48 -0.05 -24.44
CA LEU A 313 -26.50 -0.42 -25.85
C LEU A 313 -25.65 -1.70 -26.05
N PRO A 314 -25.81 -2.44 -27.15
CA PRO A 314 -24.90 -3.56 -27.46
C PRO A 314 -23.41 -3.16 -27.42
N SER A 315 -23.11 -1.91 -27.79
CA SER A 315 -21.73 -1.36 -27.82
C SER A 315 -21.36 -0.54 -26.60
N VAL A 316 -22.28 -0.20 -25.67
CA VAL A 316 -21.99 0.67 -24.51
C VAL A 316 -22.39 -0.02 -23.22
N ARG A 317 -21.43 -0.17 -22.32
CA ARG A 317 -21.60 -0.74 -20.98
C ARG A 317 -21.23 0.29 -19.92
N VAL A 318 -22.03 0.37 -18.88
CA VAL A 318 -21.70 1.10 -17.63
C VAL A 318 -21.55 0.10 -16.51
N ALA A 319 -20.64 0.38 -15.60
CA ALA A 319 -20.38 -0.49 -14.46
C ALA A 319 -20.21 0.35 -13.19
N ALA A 320 -20.62 -0.23 -12.07
CA ALA A 320 -20.38 0.28 -10.73
C ALA A 320 -19.83 -0.84 -9.84
N GLY A 321 -18.94 -0.49 -8.93
CA GLY A 321 -18.36 -1.39 -7.96
C GLY A 321 -18.32 -0.76 -6.58
N PHE A 322 -18.28 -1.59 -5.55
CA PHE A 322 -18.12 -1.17 -4.19
C PHE A 322 -17.30 -2.21 -3.43
N HIS A 323 -16.23 -1.73 -2.76
CA HIS A 323 -15.39 -2.55 -1.89
C HIS A 323 -15.52 -2.06 -0.46
N TYR A 324 -15.57 -3.01 0.48
CA TYR A 324 -15.56 -2.74 1.90
C TYR A 324 -14.53 -3.62 2.60
N TYR A 325 -13.61 -3.00 3.31
CA TYR A 325 -12.50 -3.65 3.99
C TYR A 325 -12.73 -3.64 5.50
N TRP A 326 -12.69 -4.81 6.14
CA TRP A 326 -12.80 -4.92 7.61
C TRP A 326 -11.42 -4.72 8.27
N ASP A 327 -10.86 -3.52 8.11
CA ASP A 327 -9.52 -3.19 8.64
C ASP A 327 -9.47 -3.29 10.17
N LYS A 328 -10.54 -2.90 10.86
CA LYS A 328 -10.64 -2.95 12.33
C LYS A 328 -10.57 -4.37 12.91
N ASP A 329 -10.94 -5.37 12.13
CA ASP A 329 -10.90 -6.77 12.56
C ASP A 329 -9.53 -7.41 12.33
N ALA A 330 -8.67 -6.77 11.54
CA ALA A 330 -7.33 -7.26 11.23
C ALA A 330 -6.33 -6.78 12.31
N LYS A 331 -5.48 -7.67 12.79
CA LYS A 331 -4.47 -7.36 13.80
C LYS A 331 -3.14 -7.00 13.17
N GLY A 332 -2.40 -6.10 13.81
CA GLY A 332 -1.10 -5.63 13.30
C GLY A 332 -1.23 -4.69 12.10
N THR A 333 -2.42 -4.15 11.86
CA THR A 333 -2.65 -3.07 10.91
C THR A 333 -2.27 -1.72 11.51
N ALA A 334 -2.09 -0.72 10.69
CA ALA A 334 -1.84 0.64 11.16
C ALA A 334 -3.08 1.29 11.79
N ILE A 335 -4.29 0.83 11.44
CA ILE A 335 -5.53 1.37 12.00
C ILE A 335 -5.71 0.84 13.43
N LYS A 336 -5.65 1.73 14.40
CA LYS A 336 -5.90 1.47 15.82
C LYS A 336 -7.21 2.07 16.28
N ASP A 337 -7.41 3.35 15.99
CA ASP A 337 -8.55 4.15 16.44
C ASP A 337 -9.49 4.53 15.29
N GLY A 338 -9.07 4.29 14.07
CA GLY A 338 -9.80 4.60 12.86
C GLY A 338 -10.99 3.68 12.57
N ASP A 339 -11.52 3.80 11.37
CA ASP A 339 -12.67 3.06 10.87
C ASP A 339 -12.26 2.11 9.72
N ASN A 340 -13.23 1.35 9.21
CA ASN A 340 -13.03 0.50 8.04
C ASN A 340 -12.91 1.33 6.76
N THR A 341 -12.10 0.87 5.83
CA THR A 341 -11.92 1.48 4.52
C THR A 341 -13.02 1.04 3.56
N TRP A 342 -13.39 1.91 2.63
CA TRP A 342 -14.28 1.56 1.51
C TRP A 342 -13.86 2.23 0.21
N GLU A 343 -14.27 1.62 -0.91
CA GLU A 343 -14.07 2.15 -2.25
C GLU A 343 -15.37 2.10 -3.05
N ALA A 344 -15.60 3.16 -3.83
CA ALA A 344 -16.68 3.21 -4.81
C ALA A 344 -16.08 3.42 -6.20
N LEU A 345 -16.52 2.62 -7.15
CA LEU A 345 -15.96 2.55 -8.50
C LEU A 345 -17.05 2.74 -9.54
N LEU A 346 -16.73 3.50 -10.57
CA LEU A 346 -17.59 3.72 -11.74
C LEU A 346 -16.78 3.54 -13.01
N GLY A 347 -17.42 3.05 -14.05
CA GLY A 347 -16.76 2.89 -15.34
C GLY A 347 -17.72 2.81 -16.51
N VAL A 348 -17.20 3.20 -17.68
CA VAL A 348 -17.90 3.09 -18.96
C VAL A 348 -16.96 2.48 -19.98
N GLU A 349 -17.51 1.60 -20.81
CA GLU A 349 -16.85 1.00 -21.96
C GLU A 349 -17.69 1.22 -23.20
N TRP A 350 -17.04 1.60 -24.29
CA TRP A 350 -17.67 1.78 -25.59
C TRP A 350 -16.87 1.04 -26.67
N ASP A 351 -17.50 0.02 -27.27
CA ASP A 351 -17.02 -0.60 -28.51
C ASP A 351 -17.30 0.35 -29.67
N ILE A 352 -16.27 1.09 -30.13
CA ILE A 352 -16.40 2.03 -31.27
C ILE A 352 -16.74 1.24 -32.54
N ASN A 353 -16.14 0.06 -32.65
CA ASN A 353 -16.40 -0.93 -33.70
C ASN A 353 -15.97 -2.33 -33.24
N ASP A 354 -16.00 -3.32 -34.10
CA ASP A 354 -15.63 -4.72 -33.75
C ASP A 354 -14.21 -4.90 -33.26
N LYS A 355 -13.30 -3.95 -33.56
CA LYS A 355 -11.88 -4.03 -33.21
C LYS A 355 -11.48 -3.10 -32.07
N TRP A 356 -12.08 -1.92 -31.96
CA TRP A 356 -11.65 -0.89 -31.02
C TRP A 356 -12.67 -0.68 -29.91
N LEU A 357 -12.18 -0.71 -28.69
CA LEU A 357 -12.89 -0.35 -27.47
C LEU A 357 -12.15 0.79 -26.78
N VAL A 358 -12.88 1.78 -26.28
CA VAL A 358 -12.38 2.80 -25.37
C VAL A 358 -13.13 2.73 -24.06
N SER A 359 -12.49 3.16 -22.99
CA SER A 359 -13.09 3.16 -21.67
C SER A 359 -12.52 4.26 -20.80
N ALA A 360 -13.33 4.68 -19.84
CA ALA A 360 -12.94 5.58 -18.77
C ALA A 360 -13.65 5.17 -17.47
N GLY A 361 -13.11 5.58 -16.35
CA GLY A 361 -13.71 5.34 -15.06
C GLY A 361 -13.09 6.17 -13.95
N ALA A 362 -13.68 6.05 -12.77
CA ALA A 362 -13.19 6.72 -11.57
C ALA A 362 -13.36 5.78 -10.36
N GLN A 363 -12.49 5.97 -9.38
CA GLN A 363 -12.53 5.29 -8.09
C GLN A 363 -12.35 6.31 -6.98
N ARG A 364 -13.22 6.26 -5.99
CA ARG A 364 -13.06 6.97 -4.72
C ARG A 364 -12.64 5.98 -3.65
N THR A 365 -11.49 6.22 -2.99
CA THR A 365 -11.04 5.46 -1.83
C THR A 365 -11.15 6.34 -0.60
N GLN A 366 -11.88 5.87 0.39
CA GLN A 366 -12.02 6.49 1.69
C GLN A 366 -11.37 5.60 2.73
N TYR A 367 -10.20 6.00 3.18
CA TYR A 367 -9.49 5.32 4.27
C TYR A 367 -10.11 5.68 5.61
N GLY A 368 -10.15 4.69 6.51
CA GLY A 368 -10.65 4.88 7.86
C GLY A 368 -9.62 5.45 8.85
N PHE A 369 -8.49 5.97 8.38
CA PHE A 369 -7.41 6.50 9.23
C PHE A 369 -7.79 7.78 9.95
N LYS A 370 -7.43 7.86 11.25
CA LYS A 370 -7.44 9.07 12.07
C LYS A 370 -6.01 9.59 12.26
N ASP A 371 -5.86 10.78 12.82
CA ASP A 371 -4.54 11.38 13.07
C ASP A 371 -3.66 10.47 13.95
N SER A 372 -4.25 9.78 14.93
CA SER A 372 -3.56 8.82 15.80
C SER A 372 -3.06 7.55 15.08
N ASP A 373 -3.58 7.26 13.88
CA ASP A 373 -3.15 6.13 13.05
C ASP A 373 -2.06 6.53 12.04
N MET A 374 -1.85 7.85 11.84
CA MET A 374 -0.87 8.37 10.90
C MET A 374 0.53 8.40 11.50
N SER A 375 1.51 8.11 10.69
CA SER A 375 2.94 8.26 11.00
C SER A 375 3.73 8.47 9.71
N ASP A 376 4.95 8.96 9.82
CA ASP A 376 5.85 9.15 8.66
C ASP A 376 6.05 7.87 7.85
N LEU A 377 6.01 6.73 8.53
CA LEU A 377 6.14 5.41 7.91
C LEU A 377 4.85 4.92 7.27
N ASN A 378 3.71 5.35 7.79
CA ASN A 378 2.42 4.88 7.35
C ASN A 378 1.37 5.98 7.40
N PHE A 379 1.11 6.56 6.23
CA PHE A 379 0.03 7.51 6.04
C PHE A 379 -0.78 7.13 4.79
N ASN A 380 -2.07 6.87 5.01
CA ASN A 380 -3.03 6.58 3.97
C ASN A 380 -4.04 7.72 3.89
N ILE A 381 -4.03 8.38 2.74
CA ILE A 381 -4.82 9.59 2.50
C ILE A 381 -5.91 9.27 1.50
N ASN A 382 -7.11 9.77 1.74
CA ASN A 382 -8.24 9.62 0.85
C ASN A 382 -7.91 10.08 -0.56
N SER A 383 -8.34 9.30 -1.56
CA SER A 383 -8.00 9.57 -2.95
C SER A 383 -9.19 9.45 -3.89
N THR A 384 -9.08 10.13 -5.02
CA THR A 384 -9.92 9.91 -6.18
C THR A 384 -9.02 9.61 -7.37
N ALA A 385 -9.17 8.42 -7.94
CA ALA A 385 -8.43 8.01 -9.12
C ALA A 385 -9.30 8.13 -10.37
N PHE A 386 -8.67 8.56 -11.46
CA PHE A 386 -9.27 8.55 -12.80
C PHE A 386 -8.50 7.57 -13.68
N CYS A 387 -9.27 6.81 -14.43
CA CYS A 387 -8.81 5.74 -15.29
C CYS A 387 -9.23 6.02 -16.71
N ILE A 388 -8.34 5.76 -17.69
CA ILE A 388 -8.61 5.90 -19.10
C ILE A 388 -7.80 4.87 -19.90
N GLY A 389 -8.36 4.41 -21.00
CA GLY A 389 -7.63 3.52 -21.89
C GLY A 389 -8.51 2.90 -22.95
N GLY A 390 -8.02 1.81 -23.52
CA GLY A 390 -8.75 1.12 -24.58
C GLY A 390 -8.26 -0.31 -24.79
N ALA A 391 -8.89 -0.97 -25.73
CA ALA A 391 -8.48 -2.28 -26.18
C ALA A 391 -8.57 -2.40 -27.70
N TYR A 392 -7.69 -3.25 -28.24
CA TYR A 392 -7.68 -3.62 -29.65
C TYR A 392 -7.83 -5.14 -29.80
N LYS A 393 -8.86 -5.55 -30.51
CA LYS A 393 -9.10 -6.96 -30.88
C LYS A 393 -8.40 -7.26 -32.21
N PHE A 394 -7.35 -8.06 -32.18
CA PHE A 394 -6.68 -8.53 -33.40
C PHE A 394 -7.59 -9.48 -34.19
N ASN A 395 -8.31 -10.32 -33.46
CA ASN A 395 -9.29 -11.29 -33.91
C ASN A 395 -10.17 -11.73 -32.72
N ASP A 396 -11.05 -12.71 -32.92
CA ASP A 396 -11.94 -13.22 -31.87
C ASP A 396 -11.24 -13.92 -30.70
N ARG A 397 -9.94 -14.20 -30.83
CA ARG A 397 -9.15 -14.91 -29.82
C ARG A 397 -8.11 -14.05 -29.12
N MET A 398 -7.76 -12.90 -29.67
CA MET A 398 -6.61 -12.12 -29.20
C MET A 398 -6.99 -10.65 -29.04
N LYS A 399 -6.79 -10.13 -27.84
CA LYS A 399 -7.09 -8.74 -27.47
C LYS A 399 -5.96 -8.14 -26.65
N LEU A 400 -5.51 -6.95 -27.01
CA LEU A 400 -4.59 -6.10 -26.23
C LEU A 400 -5.41 -5.04 -25.50
N ASN A 401 -5.19 -4.91 -24.19
CA ASN A 401 -5.71 -3.79 -23.40
C ASN A 401 -4.54 -2.88 -22.99
N ILE A 402 -4.78 -1.57 -22.96
CA ILE A 402 -3.86 -0.56 -22.45
C ILE A 402 -4.66 0.37 -21.55
N GLY A 403 -4.11 0.71 -20.40
CA GLY A 403 -4.73 1.58 -19.43
C GLY A 403 -3.75 2.47 -18.69
N TYR A 404 -4.26 3.60 -18.24
CA TYR A 404 -3.57 4.56 -17.38
C TYR A 404 -4.50 4.98 -16.25
N MET A 405 -3.95 5.09 -15.05
CA MET A 405 -4.63 5.55 -13.85
C MET A 405 -3.79 6.61 -13.15
N HIS A 406 -4.41 7.74 -12.83
CA HIS A 406 -3.85 8.77 -11.96
C HIS A 406 -4.69 8.92 -10.71
N SER A 407 -4.05 8.93 -9.54
CA SER A 407 -4.71 9.10 -8.25
C SER A 407 -4.40 10.47 -7.65
N PHE A 408 -5.44 11.26 -7.46
CA PHE A 408 -5.40 12.52 -6.74
C PHE A 408 -5.66 12.24 -5.27
N TYR A 409 -4.70 12.59 -4.43
CA TYR A 409 -4.82 12.49 -2.98
C TYR A 409 -5.15 13.87 -2.40
N GLY A 410 -5.88 13.87 -1.26
CA GLY A 410 -5.99 15.06 -0.45
C GLY A 410 -4.69 15.39 0.28
N GLU A 411 -4.74 16.42 1.08
CA GLU A 411 -3.72 16.73 2.07
C GLU A 411 -4.22 16.29 3.44
N HIS A 412 -3.32 15.79 4.30
CA HIS A 412 -3.66 15.41 5.66
C HIS A 412 -2.66 16.03 6.63
N ASN A 413 -3.14 16.93 7.48
CA ASN A 413 -2.32 17.62 8.46
C ASN A 413 -2.49 16.98 9.83
N VAL A 414 -1.40 16.56 10.46
CA VAL A 414 -1.36 16.02 11.81
C VAL A 414 -0.67 17.03 12.71
N GLU A 415 -1.43 17.56 13.67
CA GLU A 415 -0.91 18.52 14.65
C GLU A 415 0.04 17.85 15.64
N GLY A 416 1.16 18.51 15.91
CA GLY A 416 2.12 18.09 16.92
C GLY A 416 1.70 18.48 18.33
N ALA A 417 2.46 18.00 19.34
CA ALA A 417 2.20 18.26 20.75
C ALA A 417 2.38 19.74 21.16
N ALA A 418 3.13 20.52 20.39
CA ALA A 418 3.36 21.93 20.64
C ALA A 418 2.79 22.79 19.53
N ALA A 419 2.32 23.99 19.87
CA ALA A 419 1.75 24.93 18.91
C ALA A 419 2.74 25.25 17.76
N GLY A 420 2.26 25.22 16.53
CA GLY A 420 3.05 25.45 15.33
C GLY A 420 3.92 24.27 14.87
N MET A 421 3.78 23.11 15.52
CA MET A 421 4.38 21.86 15.05
C MET A 421 3.32 21.02 14.38
N ASN A 422 3.56 20.61 13.16
CA ASN A 422 2.66 19.73 12.42
C ASN A 422 3.40 19.02 11.27
N ASP A 423 2.84 17.91 10.83
CA ASP A 423 3.29 17.17 9.66
C ASP A 423 2.15 17.12 8.62
N LEU A 424 2.41 17.70 7.45
CA LEU A 424 1.51 17.68 6.32
C LEU A 424 1.90 16.55 5.38
N TYR A 425 1.01 15.57 5.23
CA TYR A 425 1.19 14.39 4.38
C TYR A 425 0.48 14.58 3.05
N THR A 426 1.17 14.28 1.95
CA THR A 426 0.60 14.23 0.60
C THR A 426 1.13 13.02 -0.18
N ARG A 427 0.43 12.63 -1.25
CA ARG A 427 0.82 11.51 -2.12
C ARG A 427 0.52 11.81 -3.57
N LYS A 428 1.28 11.17 -4.49
CA LYS A 428 0.99 11.09 -5.92
C LYS A 428 1.15 9.66 -6.38
N ASN A 429 0.31 9.21 -7.30
CA ASN A 429 0.42 7.85 -7.85
C ASN A 429 -0.06 7.84 -9.31
N ASP A 430 0.82 7.37 -10.18
CA ASP A 430 0.58 7.16 -11.60
C ASP A 430 0.84 5.68 -11.92
N VAL A 431 -0.09 5.05 -12.63
CA VAL A 431 0.05 3.66 -13.06
C VAL A 431 -0.29 3.53 -14.54
N ILE A 432 0.59 2.90 -15.29
CA ILE A 432 0.36 2.53 -16.69
C ILE A 432 0.47 1.01 -16.83
N GLY A 433 -0.27 0.42 -17.74
CA GLY A 433 -0.14 -1.01 -17.99
C GLY A 433 -0.78 -1.47 -19.29
N ALA A 434 -0.40 -2.70 -19.63
CA ALA A 434 -0.95 -3.42 -20.77
C ALA A 434 -1.25 -4.87 -20.39
N SER A 435 -2.28 -5.44 -20.96
CA SER A 435 -2.56 -6.88 -20.86
C SER A 435 -2.93 -7.47 -22.21
N PHE A 436 -2.51 -8.72 -22.41
CA PHE A 436 -2.78 -9.49 -23.63
C PHE A 436 -3.66 -10.67 -23.26
N ASP A 437 -4.91 -10.66 -23.74
CA ASP A 437 -5.88 -11.70 -23.51
C ASP A 437 -5.92 -12.65 -24.72
N ILE A 438 -5.89 -13.96 -24.44
CA ILE A 438 -5.89 -15.02 -25.46
C ILE A 438 -6.96 -16.04 -25.12
N LYS A 439 -7.72 -16.47 -26.11
CA LYS A 439 -8.66 -17.58 -26.05
C LYS A 439 -8.21 -18.69 -27.01
N PHE A 440 -8.20 -19.91 -26.53
CA PHE A 440 -7.83 -21.11 -27.28
C PHE A 440 -9.03 -21.97 -27.60
#